data_205d7ba397ce09a86d27b868f35aca04
#
_entry.id   205d7ba397ce09a86d27b868f35aca04
#
_cell.length_a   1.000
_cell.length_b   1.000
_cell.length_c   1.000
_cell.angle_alpha   90.00
_cell.angle_beta   90.00
_cell.angle_gamma   90.00
#
_symmetry.space_group_name_H-M   'P 1'
#
loop_
_entity.id
_entity.type
_entity.pdbx_description
1 polymer ?
#
loop_
_entity_poly.entity_id
_entity_poly.type
_entity_poly.pdbx_seq_one_letter_code
_entity_poly.pdbx_strand_id
1 'polypeptide(L)'
;VYEAYLNDVDWSKRKHKKIKLDKKQYRALQSVILGYKTDWDTLFAMCQKKEFSIDALLMGEDFFHVVEECYEAKYSQIVFSDFLWTMRSIYLPLFLILHTKIPRADVYHCVATGYAGVLGGMAGYLYHCGLLVSEHGIYTREREEEILKASWVSGIYKDIWIEQFKKMSRLAYD
;
A
#
# COMPACT_ATOMS: atom_id res chain seq x y z
N VAL A 1 -14.09 8.23 4.62
CA VAL A 1 -13.82 8.53 3.19
C VAL A 1 -13.50 7.23 2.44
N TYR A 2 -12.66 6.34 2.98
CA TYR A 2 -12.28 5.08 2.31
C TYR A 2 -13.38 4.02 2.34
N GLU A 3 -14.15 3.93 3.42
CA GLU A 3 -15.35 3.09 3.46
C GLU A 3 -16.38 3.54 2.42
N ALA A 4 -16.56 4.85 2.23
CA ALA A 4 -17.43 5.39 1.18
C ALA A 4 -16.97 4.94 -0.21
N TYR A 5 -15.66 5.02 -0.52
CA TYR A 5 -15.13 4.58 -1.81
C TYR A 5 -15.39 3.08 -2.07
N LEU A 6 -15.19 2.22 -1.06
CA LEU A 6 -15.43 0.78 -1.20
C LEU A 6 -16.93 0.44 -1.24
N ASN A 7 -17.78 1.23 -0.59
CA ASN A 7 -19.23 1.05 -0.59
C ASN A 7 -19.90 1.60 -1.87
N ASP A 8 -19.33 2.64 -2.49
CA ASP A 8 -19.82 3.19 -3.77
C ASP A 8 -19.48 2.32 -4.98
N VAL A 9 -18.61 1.33 -4.80
CA VAL A 9 -18.32 0.34 -5.84
C VAL A 9 -19.52 -0.60 -5.93
N ASP A 10 -20.33 -0.45 -6.99
CA ASP A 10 -21.44 -1.36 -7.28
C ASP A 10 -20.92 -2.75 -7.69
N TRP A 11 -20.68 -3.58 -6.67
CA TRP A 11 -20.18 -4.94 -6.81
C TRP A 11 -21.10 -5.86 -7.61
N SER A 12 -22.41 -5.51 -7.73
CA SER A 12 -23.40 -6.34 -8.41
C SER A 12 -23.29 -6.27 -9.93
N LYS A 13 -22.76 -5.17 -10.47
CA LYS A 13 -22.70 -4.90 -11.93
C LYS A 13 -21.35 -5.22 -12.57
N ARG A 14 -20.29 -5.36 -11.79
CA ARG A 14 -18.98 -5.73 -12.31
C ARG A 14 -18.86 -7.26 -12.36
N LYS A 15 -18.74 -7.83 -13.55
CA LYS A 15 -18.12 -9.15 -13.71
C LYS A 15 -16.72 -9.04 -13.16
N HIS A 16 -16.53 -9.41 -11.88
CA HIS A 16 -15.25 -9.38 -11.22
C HIS A 16 -14.29 -10.28 -11.98
N LYS A 17 -13.38 -9.67 -12.75
CA LYS A 17 -12.24 -10.38 -13.29
C LYS A 17 -11.43 -10.80 -12.06
N LYS A 18 -11.55 -12.07 -11.65
CA LYS A 18 -10.74 -12.61 -10.56
C LYS A 18 -9.29 -12.41 -10.96
N ILE A 19 -8.54 -11.60 -10.21
CA ILE A 19 -7.09 -11.54 -10.35
C ILE A 19 -6.56 -12.71 -9.55
N LYS A 20 -5.82 -13.59 -10.22
CA LYS A 20 -5.01 -14.62 -9.56
C LYS A 20 -3.55 -14.20 -9.71
N LEU A 21 -2.89 -14.00 -8.59
CA LEU A 21 -1.48 -13.65 -8.55
C LEU A 21 -0.62 -14.89 -8.89
N ASP A 22 0.45 -14.68 -9.63
CA ASP A 22 1.49 -15.71 -9.72
C ASP A 22 2.29 -15.80 -8.41
N LYS A 23 3.12 -16.82 -8.27
CA LYS A 23 3.88 -17.09 -7.06
C LYS A 23 4.80 -15.92 -6.64
N LYS A 24 5.36 -15.19 -7.62
CA LYS A 24 6.25 -14.06 -7.37
C LYS A 24 5.45 -12.86 -6.87
N GLN A 25 4.32 -12.56 -7.54
CA GLN A 25 3.40 -11.49 -7.16
C GLN A 25 2.78 -11.73 -5.77
N TYR A 26 2.38 -12.97 -5.47
CA TYR A 26 1.86 -13.34 -4.16
C TYR A 26 2.89 -13.10 -3.05
N ARG A 27 4.16 -13.50 -3.27
CA ARG A 27 5.25 -13.23 -2.32
C ARG A 27 5.53 -11.74 -2.16
N ALA A 28 5.44 -10.96 -3.23
CA ALA A 28 5.58 -9.50 -3.14
C ALA A 28 4.45 -8.88 -2.31
N LEU A 29 3.21 -9.35 -2.47
CA LEU A 29 2.08 -8.95 -1.64
C LEU A 29 2.29 -9.35 -0.16
N GLN A 30 2.75 -10.58 0.10
CA GLN A 30 3.11 -11.02 1.44
C GLN A 30 4.18 -10.12 2.07
N SER A 31 5.22 -9.75 1.32
CA SER A 31 6.34 -8.96 1.83
C SER A 31 5.90 -7.58 2.32
N VAL A 32 4.97 -6.93 1.63
CA VAL A 32 4.46 -5.61 2.03
C VAL A 32 3.47 -5.71 3.20
N ILE A 33 2.66 -6.78 3.28
CA ILE A 33 1.65 -6.94 4.34
C ILE A 33 2.27 -7.48 5.62
N LEU A 34 3.05 -8.57 5.55
CA LEU A 34 3.64 -9.22 6.73
C LEU A 34 4.84 -8.47 7.31
N GLY A 35 5.39 -7.47 6.59
CA GLY A 35 6.46 -6.63 7.09
C GLY A 35 7.87 -7.18 6.84
N TYR A 36 8.03 -8.06 5.86
CA TYR A 36 9.35 -8.46 5.37
C TYR A 36 9.97 -7.36 4.50
N LYS A 37 11.21 -7.57 4.03
CA LYS A 37 11.80 -6.69 3.02
C LYS A 37 10.89 -6.67 1.79
N THR A 38 10.28 -5.53 1.49
CA THR A 38 9.28 -5.41 0.43
C THR A 38 9.93 -5.55 -0.93
N ASP A 39 9.37 -6.41 -1.78
CA ASP A 39 9.74 -6.53 -3.20
C ASP A 39 8.97 -5.49 -4.03
N TRP A 40 9.47 -4.24 -3.97
CA TRP A 40 8.87 -3.10 -4.65
C TRP A 40 8.85 -3.26 -6.17
N ASP A 41 9.91 -3.79 -6.76
CA ASP A 41 10.02 -3.97 -8.21
C ASP A 41 8.90 -4.86 -8.75
N THR A 42 8.60 -5.95 -8.06
CA THR A 42 7.49 -6.84 -8.44
C THR A 42 6.14 -6.17 -8.25
N LEU A 43 5.96 -5.37 -7.18
CA LEU A 43 4.74 -4.60 -6.95
C LEU A 43 4.55 -3.53 -8.03
N PHE A 44 5.59 -2.80 -8.41
CA PHE A 44 5.55 -1.81 -9.49
C PHE A 44 5.17 -2.49 -10.81
N ALA A 45 5.88 -3.54 -11.20
CA ALA A 45 5.61 -4.28 -12.43
C ALA A 45 4.18 -4.84 -12.49
N MET A 46 3.64 -5.31 -11.36
CA MET A 46 2.29 -5.85 -11.25
C MET A 46 1.24 -4.75 -11.42
N CYS A 47 1.40 -3.65 -10.64
CA CYS A 47 0.38 -2.59 -10.57
C CYS A 47 0.33 -1.72 -11.83
N GLN A 48 1.41 -1.67 -12.62
CA GLN A 48 1.45 -0.90 -13.88
C GLN A 48 0.84 -1.64 -15.08
N LYS A 49 0.44 -2.91 -14.93
CA LYS A 49 -0.27 -3.64 -16.01
C LYS A 49 -1.63 -3.03 -16.28
N LYS A 50 -1.99 -2.91 -17.55
CA LYS A 50 -3.28 -2.34 -17.98
C LYS A 50 -4.50 -3.09 -17.44
N GLU A 51 -4.38 -4.40 -17.31
CA GLU A 51 -5.42 -5.29 -16.80
C GLU A 51 -5.49 -5.37 -15.27
N PHE A 52 -4.58 -4.70 -14.56
CA PHE A 52 -4.59 -4.67 -13.09
C PHE A 52 -5.81 -3.92 -12.57
N SER A 53 -6.49 -4.49 -11.58
CA SER A 53 -7.63 -3.88 -10.91
C SER A 53 -7.42 -3.90 -9.41
N ILE A 54 -7.41 -2.73 -8.81
CA ILE A 54 -7.22 -2.54 -7.37
C ILE A 54 -8.36 -3.22 -6.59
N ASP A 55 -9.59 -3.03 -7.07
CA ASP A 55 -10.78 -3.63 -6.44
C ASP A 55 -10.70 -5.16 -6.46
N ALA A 56 -10.32 -5.73 -7.63
CA ALA A 56 -10.20 -7.18 -7.77
C ALA A 56 -9.06 -7.74 -6.91
N LEU A 57 -7.98 -6.98 -6.66
CA LEU A 57 -6.93 -7.36 -5.73
C LEU A 57 -7.42 -7.32 -4.29
N LEU A 58 -7.90 -6.16 -3.82
CA LEU A 58 -8.25 -5.94 -2.41
C LEU A 58 -9.43 -6.79 -1.94
N MET A 59 -10.32 -7.16 -2.86
CA MET A 59 -11.47 -8.04 -2.58
C MET A 59 -11.21 -9.49 -3.01
N GLY A 60 -10.05 -9.79 -3.56
CA GLY A 60 -9.65 -11.10 -4.05
C GLY A 60 -9.20 -12.06 -2.96
N GLU A 61 -9.18 -13.35 -3.31
CA GLU A 61 -8.78 -14.45 -2.42
C GLU A 61 -7.31 -14.31 -1.97
N ASP A 62 -6.41 -13.92 -2.89
CA ASP A 62 -4.98 -13.78 -2.58
C ASP A 62 -4.71 -12.71 -1.51
N PHE A 63 -5.37 -11.55 -1.60
CA PHE A 63 -5.26 -10.51 -0.57
C PHE A 63 -5.84 -10.98 0.77
N PHE A 64 -7.01 -11.63 0.72
CA PHE A 64 -7.66 -12.19 1.92
C PHE A 64 -6.73 -13.18 2.63
N HIS A 65 -6.16 -14.14 1.92
CA HIS A 65 -5.27 -15.14 2.53
C HIS A 65 -4.01 -14.53 3.12
N VAL A 66 -3.38 -13.55 2.46
CA VAL A 66 -2.21 -12.87 3.04
C VAL A 66 -2.58 -12.07 4.29
N VAL A 67 -3.76 -11.44 4.31
CA VAL A 67 -4.25 -10.74 5.51
C VAL A 67 -4.58 -11.72 6.62
N GLU A 68 -5.18 -12.87 6.32
CA GLU A 68 -5.45 -13.95 7.26
C GLU A 68 -4.15 -14.50 7.88
N GLU A 69 -3.12 -14.78 7.06
CA GLU A 69 -1.79 -15.16 7.56
C GLU A 69 -1.19 -14.11 8.51
N CYS A 70 -1.33 -12.82 8.17
CA CYS A 70 -0.86 -11.73 9.02
C CYS A 70 -1.63 -11.66 10.35
N TYR A 71 -2.95 -11.84 10.29
CA TYR A 71 -3.82 -11.87 11.45
C TYR A 71 -3.45 -13.01 12.41
N GLU A 72 -3.35 -14.23 11.90
CA GLU A 72 -2.99 -15.40 12.70
C GLU A 72 -1.60 -15.27 13.35
N ALA A 73 -0.63 -14.69 12.62
CA ALA A 73 0.72 -14.53 13.11
C ALA A 73 0.88 -13.46 14.20
N LYS A 74 0.08 -12.39 14.17
CA LYS A 74 0.37 -11.19 14.99
C LYS A 74 -0.85 -10.57 15.69
N TYR A 75 -2.08 -10.80 15.20
CA TYR A 75 -3.25 -9.99 15.57
C TYR A 75 -4.48 -10.80 15.93
N SER A 76 -4.32 -12.09 16.28
CA SER A 76 -5.44 -13.01 16.60
C SER A 76 -6.27 -12.58 17.82
N GLN A 77 -5.81 -11.60 18.60
CA GLN A 77 -6.51 -11.07 19.78
C GLN A 77 -7.57 -10.01 19.46
N ILE A 78 -7.66 -9.54 18.21
CA ILE A 78 -8.67 -8.55 17.79
C ILE A 78 -9.70 -9.18 16.85
N VAL A 79 -10.80 -8.46 16.57
CA VAL A 79 -11.84 -8.93 15.68
C VAL A 79 -11.35 -8.97 14.23
N PHE A 80 -11.41 -10.13 13.57
CA PHE A 80 -10.87 -10.33 12.22
C PHE A 80 -11.53 -9.41 11.17
N SER A 81 -12.85 -9.20 11.25
CA SER A 81 -13.54 -8.30 10.30
C SER A 81 -12.98 -6.88 10.34
N ASP A 82 -12.75 -6.35 11.55
CA ASP A 82 -12.22 -4.99 11.73
C ASP A 82 -10.77 -4.91 11.26
N PHE A 83 -9.99 -5.95 11.52
CA PHE A 83 -8.63 -6.06 11.00
C PHE A 83 -8.60 -6.10 9.47
N LEU A 84 -9.43 -6.91 8.83
CA LEU A 84 -9.52 -7.02 7.37
C LEU A 84 -9.89 -5.67 6.72
N TRP A 85 -10.89 -4.97 7.26
CA TRP A 85 -11.28 -3.65 6.77
C TRP A 85 -10.18 -2.60 6.99
N THR A 86 -9.50 -2.66 8.12
CA THR A 86 -8.35 -1.78 8.39
C THR A 86 -7.22 -2.01 7.38
N MET A 87 -6.88 -3.28 7.10
CA MET A 87 -5.86 -3.62 6.11
C MET A 87 -6.25 -3.13 4.71
N ARG A 88 -7.51 -3.29 4.29
CA ARG A 88 -8.00 -2.72 3.04
C ARG A 88 -7.86 -1.19 2.99
N SER A 89 -8.20 -0.51 4.07
CA SER A 89 -8.09 0.95 4.19
C SER A 89 -6.65 1.44 4.12
N ILE A 90 -5.72 0.70 4.69
CA ILE A 90 -4.28 1.01 4.67
C ILE A 90 -3.69 0.81 3.27
N TYR A 91 -4.05 -0.28 2.60
CA TYR A 91 -3.42 -0.65 1.32
C TYR A 91 -4.10 -0.04 0.10
N LEU A 92 -5.36 0.41 0.20
CA LEU A 92 -6.06 1.08 -0.91
C LEU A 92 -5.29 2.31 -1.44
N PRO A 93 -4.88 3.30 -0.63
CA PRO A 93 -4.14 4.44 -1.14
C PRO A 93 -2.77 4.05 -1.69
N LEU A 94 -2.10 3.05 -1.13
CA LEU A 94 -0.85 2.55 -1.68
C LEU A 94 -1.05 1.99 -3.09
N PHE A 95 -2.01 1.09 -3.31
CA PHE A 95 -2.27 0.52 -4.62
C PHE A 95 -2.81 1.53 -5.63
N LEU A 96 -3.56 2.56 -5.20
CA LEU A 96 -3.95 3.69 -6.04
C LEU A 96 -2.72 4.42 -6.60
N ILE A 97 -1.73 4.69 -5.77
CA ILE A 97 -0.47 5.32 -6.18
C ILE A 97 0.33 4.39 -7.09
N LEU A 98 0.47 3.11 -6.74
CA LEU A 98 1.18 2.13 -7.56
C LEU A 98 0.54 1.90 -8.95
N HIS A 99 -0.76 2.17 -9.10
CA HIS A 99 -1.47 2.07 -10.37
C HIS A 99 -1.52 3.40 -11.16
N THR A 100 -1.03 4.50 -10.55
CA THR A 100 -1.02 5.81 -11.20
C THR A 100 -0.03 5.83 -12.37
N LYS A 101 -0.43 6.44 -13.47
CA LYS A 101 0.48 6.70 -14.61
C LYS A 101 1.36 7.90 -14.29
N ILE A 102 2.66 7.69 -14.37
CA ILE A 102 3.66 8.74 -14.16
C ILE A 102 4.08 9.31 -15.52
N PRO A 103 4.02 10.64 -15.74
CA PRO A 103 4.58 11.24 -16.94
C PRO A 103 6.10 11.05 -16.96
N ARG A 104 6.69 10.77 -18.12
CA ARG A 104 8.12 10.57 -18.26
C ARG A 104 8.88 11.89 -18.06
N ALA A 105 9.96 11.85 -17.25
CA ALA A 105 10.86 12.95 -17.01
C ALA A 105 12.29 12.42 -16.80
N ASP A 106 13.29 13.29 -16.93
CA ASP A 106 14.69 12.94 -16.72
C ASP A 106 15.06 12.92 -15.23
N VAL A 107 14.35 13.71 -14.42
CA VAL A 107 14.52 13.80 -12.97
C VAL A 107 13.16 13.99 -12.31
N TYR A 108 12.94 13.32 -11.19
CA TYR A 108 11.78 13.54 -10.33
C TYR A 108 12.24 14.15 -9.01
N HIS A 109 11.47 15.11 -8.54
CA HIS A 109 11.71 15.73 -7.24
C HIS A 109 10.50 15.46 -6.31
N CYS A 110 10.74 14.67 -5.28
CA CYS A 110 9.77 14.43 -4.21
C CYS A 110 10.04 15.41 -3.06
N VAL A 111 9.04 16.20 -2.69
CA VAL A 111 9.16 17.18 -1.59
C VAL A 111 8.82 16.57 -0.21
N ALA A 112 8.64 15.27 -0.16
CA ALA A 112 8.47 14.44 1.04
C ALA A 112 8.75 12.98 0.74
N THR A 113 8.94 12.16 1.75
CA THR A 113 8.94 10.70 1.66
C THR A 113 7.51 10.13 1.71
N GLY A 114 7.30 8.90 2.15
CA GLY A 114 5.98 8.27 2.20
C GLY A 114 5.40 8.03 0.81
N TYR A 115 4.18 8.43 0.56
CA TYR A 115 3.51 8.20 -0.73
C TYR A 115 4.23 8.90 -1.91
N ALA A 116 4.77 10.09 -1.71
CA ALA A 116 5.56 10.77 -2.73
C ALA A 116 6.86 10.02 -3.02
N GLY A 117 7.53 9.50 -1.99
CA GLY A 117 8.71 8.64 -2.12
C GLY A 117 8.42 7.34 -2.86
N VAL A 118 7.27 6.69 -2.59
CA VAL A 118 6.83 5.50 -3.33
C VAL A 118 6.64 5.82 -4.81
N LEU A 119 6.02 6.97 -5.13
CA LEU A 119 5.83 7.41 -6.51
C LEU A 119 7.17 7.69 -7.21
N GLY A 120 8.09 8.34 -6.50
CA GLY A 120 9.45 8.62 -6.98
C GLY A 120 10.25 7.34 -7.22
N GLY A 121 10.23 6.39 -6.29
CA GLY A 121 10.87 5.08 -6.45
C GLY A 121 10.30 4.30 -7.64
N MET A 122 8.97 4.34 -7.82
CA MET A 122 8.33 3.74 -9.00
C MET A 122 8.77 4.43 -10.32
N ALA A 123 8.92 5.75 -10.31
CA ALA A 123 9.43 6.48 -11.48
C ALA A 123 10.87 6.07 -11.81
N GLY A 124 11.74 5.96 -10.80
CA GLY A 124 13.10 5.45 -10.94
C GLY A 124 13.13 4.04 -11.53
N TYR A 125 12.28 3.15 -11.06
CA TYR A 125 12.14 1.80 -11.59
C TYR A 125 11.69 1.78 -13.06
N LEU A 126 10.68 2.58 -13.42
CA LEU A 126 10.09 2.58 -14.76
C LEU A 126 10.98 3.24 -15.82
N TYR A 127 11.67 4.30 -15.44
CA TYR A 127 12.35 5.18 -16.39
C TYR A 127 13.87 5.27 -16.22
N HIS A 128 14.41 4.62 -15.19
CA HIS A 128 15.86 4.66 -14.86
C HIS A 128 16.40 6.08 -14.78
N CYS A 129 15.69 6.97 -14.10
CA CYS A 129 15.94 8.40 -14.00
C CYS A 129 16.42 8.80 -12.61
N GLY A 130 16.92 10.03 -12.50
CA GLY A 130 17.34 10.60 -11.21
C GLY A 130 16.13 10.88 -10.30
N LEU A 131 16.29 10.60 -9.00
CA LEU A 131 15.35 10.96 -7.97
C LEU A 131 16.00 11.89 -6.95
N LEU A 132 15.37 13.05 -6.72
CA LEU A 132 15.72 13.98 -5.67
C LEU A 132 14.61 13.96 -4.61
N VAL A 133 14.99 13.81 -3.35
CA VAL A 133 14.06 13.87 -2.22
C VAL A 133 14.43 15.05 -1.33
N SER A 134 13.48 15.95 -1.07
CA SER A 134 13.62 17.03 -0.08
C SER A 134 12.65 16.80 1.06
N GLU A 135 13.15 16.77 2.28
CA GLU A 135 12.32 16.71 3.49
C GLU A 135 12.40 18.03 4.26
N HIS A 136 11.25 18.58 4.62
CA HIS A 136 11.13 19.74 5.48
C HIS A 136 10.90 19.39 6.95
N GLY A 137 10.74 18.11 7.23
CA GLY A 137 10.57 17.49 8.54
C GLY A 137 10.78 15.98 8.43
N ILE A 138 10.74 15.27 9.55
CA ILE A 138 10.84 13.82 9.56
C ILE A 138 9.44 13.23 9.32
N TYR A 139 9.13 12.88 8.06
CA TYR A 139 7.81 12.38 7.64
C TYR A 139 7.25 11.30 8.57
N THR A 140 8.07 10.29 8.91
CA THR A 140 7.64 9.19 9.77
C THR A 140 7.24 9.66 11.16
N ARG A 141 7.94 10.64 11.72
CA ARG A 141 7.63 11.23 13.03
C ARG A 141 6.33 12.03 12.98
N GLU A 142 6.14 12.85 11.94
CA GLU A 142 4.92 13.63 11.76
C GLU A 142 3.70 12.73 11.61
N ARG A 143 3.79 11.66 10.79
CA ARG A 143 2.70 10.68 10.64
C ARG A 143 2.44 9.91 11.94
N GLU A 144 3.46 9.53 12.67
CA GLU A 144 3.32 8.89 13.98
C GLU A 144 2.57 9.80 14.95
N GLU A 145 2.97 11.07 15.08
CA GLU A 145 2.30 12.05 15.94
C GLU A 145 0.83 12.27 15.54
N GLU A 146 0.53 12.36 14.25
CA GLU A 146 -0.83 12.49 13.75
C GLU A 146 -1.69 11.27 14.08
N ILE A 147 -1.18 10.07 13.85
CA ILE A 147 -1.91 8.83 14.15
C ILE A 147 -2.12 8.67 15.65
N LEU A 148 -1.13 9.02 16.48
CA LEU A 148 -1.28 8.97 17.93
C LEU A 148 -2.36 9.92 18.45
N LYS A 149 -2.51 11.10 17.83
CA LYS A 149 -3.55 12.08 18.15
C LYS A 149 -4.92 11.78 17.52
N ALA A 150 -4.97 10.91 16.50
CA ALA A 150 -6.20 10.61 15.77
C ALA A 150 -7.24 9.91 16.66
N SER A 151 -8.48 10.39 16.61
CA SER A 151 -9.61 9.81 17.33
C SER A 151 -10.33 8.70 16.53
N TRP A 152 -10.13 8.67 15.20
CA TRP A 152 -10.78 7.72 14.28
C TRP A 152 -10.09 6.35 14.24
N VAL A 153 -8.90 6.23 14.83
CA VAL A 153 -8.15 4.97 14.94
C VAL A 153 -7.72 4.77 16.39
N SER A 154 -7.84 3.55 16.92
CA SER A 154 -7.55 3.27 18.32
C SER A 154 -6.71 2.00 18.49
N GLY A 155 -6.06 1.88 19.65
CA GLY A 155 -5.36 0.68 20.06
C GLY A 155 -4.30 0.22 19.05
N ILE A 156 -4.22 -1.08 18.83
CA ILE A 156 -3.23 -1.74 17.97
C ILE A 156 -3.30 -1.28 16.50
N TYR A 157 -4.43 -0.74 16.05
CA TYR A 157 -4.56 -0.22 14.70
C TYR A 157 -3.68 1.00 14.44
N LYS A 158 -3.36 1.79 15.48
CA LYS A 158 -2.38 2.89 15.37
C LYS A 158 -1.00 2.37 14.98
N ASP A 159 -0.56 1.30 15.61
CA ASP A 159 0.74 0.69 15.33
C ASP A 159 0.82 0.16 13.89
N ILE A 160 -0.26 -0.44 13.40
CA ILE A 160 -0.34 -0.95 12.02
C ILE A 160 -0.18 0.19 11.01
N TRP A 161 -0.86 1.33 11.22
CA TRP A 161 -0.73 2.52 10.37
C TRP A 161 0.70 3.10 10.40
N ILE A 162 1.27 3.23 11.60
CA ILE A 162 2.63 3.77 11.79
C ILE A 162 3.67 2.89 11.08
N GLU A 163 3.58 1.58 11.23
CA GLU A 163 4.45 0.63 10.53
C GLU A 163 4.36 0.76 9.01
N GLN A 164 3.16 0.97 8.46
CA GLN A 164 2.98 1.18 7.03
C GLN A 164 3.67 2.46 6.54
N PHE A 165 3.55 3.57 7.27
CA PHE A 165 4.24 4.82 6.93
C PHE A 165 5.76 4.66 6.98
N LYS A 166 6.29 3.93 7.96
CA LYS A 166 7.72 3.61 8.07
C LYS A 166 8.23 2.79 6.88
N LYS A 167 7.45 1.80 6.42
CA LYS A 167 7.80 0.98 5.23
C LYS A 167 7.87 1.81 3.96
N MET A 168 6.88 2.69 3.73
CA MET A 168 6.85 3.55 2.55
C MET A 168 7.98 4.57 2.56
N SER A 169 8.31 5.10 3.73
CA SER A 169 9.39 6.09 3.85
C SER A 169 10.76 5.48 3.54
N ARG A 170 11.02 4.25 3.97
CA ARG A 170 12.30 3.55 3.70
C ARG A 170 12.59 3.41 2.21
N LEU A 171 11.58 3.17 1.37
CA LEU A 171 11.77 3.06 -0.07
C LEU A 171 12.38 4.33 -0.70
N ALA A 172 12.13 5.49 -0.14
CA ALA A 172 12.65 6.74 -0.67
C ALA A 172 14.15 6.94 -0.41
N TYR A 173 14.72 6.15 0.50
CA TYR A 173 16.15 6.21 0.89
C TYR A 173 16.98 5.04 0.34
N ASP A 174 16.32 3.97 -0.12
CA ASP A 174 16.98 2.79 -0.73
C ASP A 174 17.22 3.01 -2.23
#